data_7f5c52515719a4c8e1eaec0f90c5a8c4
#
_entry.id   7f5c52515719a4c8e1eaec0f90c5a8c4
#
_cell.length_a   1.000
_cell.length_b   1.000
_cell.length_c   1.000
_cell.angle_alpha   90.00
_cell.angle_beta   90.00
_cell.angle_gamma   90.00
#
_symmetry.space_group_name_H-M   'P 1'
#
loop_
_entity.id
_entity.type
_entity.pdbx_description
1 polymer ?
#
loop_
_entity_poly.entity_id
_entity_poly.type
_entity_poly.pdbx_seq_one_letter_code
_entity_poly.pdbx_strand_id
1 'polypeptide(L)'
;MEKIEVKASSVEKAIEEGLKELGIERENAEIEVLQEGGLFSKAVVTVQRKETPADIVIDFLNGLFERMNLRCYADCEVKDEEIVVNITGSDSGVIIGYRGEVLDAIQYLALILVNESGHNFIRVSINAENYREKRIETLESLANRLAYKAYRTGRKVELEPMNPFERRVIHSALQNSKYATTE
;
A
#
# COMPACT_ATOMS: atom_id res chain seq x y z
N MET A 1 7.05 16.26 -5.77
CA MET A 1 7.61 16.75 -4.46
C MET A 1 7.93 18.22 -4.55
N GLU A 2 7.65 18.98 -3.52
CA GLU A 2 7.93 20.41 -3.49
C GLU A 2 9.40 20.59 -3.10
N LYS A 3 10.22 21.06 -4.05
CA LYS A 3 11.64 21.35 -3.90
C LYS A 3 11.82 22.85 -4.09
N ILE A 4 12.41 23.52 -3.10
CA ILE A 4 12.63 24.96 -3.17
C ILE A 4 14.12 25.29 -3.09
N GLU A 5 14.54 26.31 -3.85
CA GLU A 5 15.89 26.85 -3.80
C GLU A 5 15.86 28.22 -3.08
N VAL A 6 16.60 28.31 -1.98
CA VAL A 6 16.64 29.51 -1.15
C VAL A 6 18.03 30.13 -1.20
N LYS A 7 18.07 31.47 -1.29
CA LYS A 7 19.31 32.29 -1.35
C LYS A 7 19.36 33.25 -0.19
N ALA A 8 20.26 33.02 0.76
CA ALA A 8 20.45 33.90 1.92
C ALA A 8 21.92 34.32 2.15
N SER A 9 22.15 35.10 3.17
CA SER A 9 23.52 35.59 3.50
C SER A 9 24.42 34.52 4.10
N SER A 10 23.84 33.43 4.63
CA SER A 10 24.54 32.24 5.13
C SER A 10 23.73 31.00 4.86
N VAL A 11 24.41 29.83 4.86
CA VAL A 11 23.77 28.51 4.69
C VAL A 11 22.66 28.28 5.73
N GLU A 12 22.94 28.62 7.00
CA GLU A 12 21.97 28.42 8.09
C GLU A 12 20.69 29.22 7.88
N LYS A 13 20.81 30.50 7.48
CA LYS A 13 19.64 31.33 7.18
C LYS A 13 18.87 30.84 5.98
N ALA A 14 19.55 30.34 4.94
CA ALA A 14 18.89 29.76 3.79
C ALA A 14 18.09 28.50 4.16
N ILE A 15 18.64 27.66 5.04
CA ILE A 15 17.95 26.48 5.58
C ILE A 15 16.72 26.91 6.40
N GLU A 16 16.87 27.84 7.34
CA GLU A 16 15.75 28.32 8.18
C GLU A 16 14.61 28.92 7.35
N GLU A 17 14.94 29.76 6.35
CA GLU A 17 13.96 30.32 5.43
C GLU A 17 13.26 29.22 4.62
N GLY A 18 14.01 28.23 4.10
CA GLY A 18 13.44 27.11 3.35
C GLY A 18 12.53 26.20 4.19
N LEU A 19 12.94 25.86 5.40
CA LEU A 19 12.12 25.08 6.34
C LEU A 19 10.82 25.81 6.70
N LYS A 20 10.90 27.13 6.91
CA LYS A 20 9.74 27.97 7.21
C LYS A 20 8.78 28.07 6.02
N GLU A 21 9.29 28.19 4.80
CA GLU A 21 8.49 28.28 3.57
C GLU A 21 7.76 26.98 3.28
N LEU A 22 8.42 25.83 3.49
CA LEU A 22 7.80 24.49 3.35
C LEU A 22 6.97 24.08 4.58
N GLY A 23 7.05 24.81 5.70
CA GLY A 23 6.33 24.47 6.93
C GLY A 23 6.73 23.12 7.53
N ILE A 24 8.01 22.73 7.40
CA ILE A 24 8.54 21.46 7.87
C ILE A 24 9.66 21.64 8.89
N GLU A 25 9.84 20.68 9.77
CA GLU A 25 10.95 20.61 10.70
C GLU A 25 12.22 20.08 10.01
N ARG A 26 13.40 20.44 10.54
CA ARG A 26 14.69 20.06 9.96
C ARG A 26 14.88 18.53 9.85
N GLU A 27 14.30 17.75 10.75
CA GLU A 27 14.37 16.29 10.76
C GLU A 27 13.63 15.67 9.57
N ASN A 28 12.59 16.37 9.08
CA ASN A 28 11.75 15.98 7.96
C ASN A 28 12.18 16.63 6.63
N ALA A 29 13.34 17.29 6.61
CA ALA A 29 13.87 17.94 5.43
C ALA A 29 15.12 17.22 4.92
N GLU A 30 15.21 17.11 3.60
CA GLU A 30 16.45 16.83 2.89
C GLU A 30 17.02 18.15 2.39
N ILE A 31 18.29 18.44 2.75
CA ILE A 31 18.94 19.72 2.55
C ILE A 31 20.20 19.48 1.72
N GLU A 32 20.27 20.15 0.58
CA GLU A 32 21.45 20.13 -0.30
C GLU A 32 22.03 21.55 -0.41
N VAL A 33 23.31 21.74 -0.04
CA VAL A 33 24.00 23.01 -0.18
C VAL A 33 24.61 23.09 -1.57
N LEU A 34 24.02 23.92 -2.43
CA LEU A 34 24.52 24.12 -3.79
C LEU A 34 25.71 25.09 -3.85
N GLN A 35 25.71 26.09 -2.97
CA GLN A 35 26.76 27.10 -2.89
C GLN A 35 26.91 27.58 -1.46
N GLU A 36 28.14 27.54 -0.93
CA GLU A 36 28.49 28.18 0.33
C GLU A 36 28.61 29.70 0.12
N GLY A 37 27.93 30.45 0.97
CA GLY A 37 28.02 31.92 0.92
C GLY A 37 29.44 32.43 1.26
N GLY A 38 29.80 33.59 0.71
CA GLY A 38 31.07 34.27 0.98
C GLY A 38 30.90 35.78 1.19
N LEU A 39 31.99 36.52 1.36
CA LEU A 39 31.96 37.96 1.62
C LEU A 39 31.18 38.77 0.55
N PHE A 40 31.07 38.25 -0.67
CA PHE A 40 30.42 38.92 -1.80
C PHE A 40 29.39 37.99 -2.54
N SER A 41 29.15 36.78 -2.03
CA SER A 41 28.21 35.81 -2.63
C SER A 41 27.20 35.30 -1.59
N LYS A 42 25.97 35.12 -2.04
CA LYS A 42 24.93 34.52 -1.21
C LYS A 42 25.10 32.98 -1.16
N ALA A 43 24.76 32.39 -0.04
CA ALA A 43 24.59 30.93 0.05
C ALA A 43 23.32 30.53 -0.71
N VAL A 44 23.38 29.37 -1.39
CA VAL A 44 22.27 28.77 -2.13
C VAL A 44 22.06 27.38 -1.60
N VAL A 45 20.87 27.11 -1.08
CA VAL A 45 20.52 25.84 -0.49
C VAL A 45 19.20 25.36 -1.11
N THR A 46 19.15 24.09 -1.43
CA THR A 46 17.90 23.42 -1.77
C THR A 46 17.35 22.74 -0.53
N VAL A 47 16.08 22.98 -0.26
CA VAL A 47 15.33 22.31 0.79
C VAL A 47 14.16 21.58 0.16
N GLN A 48 14.01 20.29 0.44
CA GLN A 48 12.87 19.50 0.04
C GLN A 48 12.38 18.67 1.22
N ARG A 49 11.10 18.30 1.20
CA ARG A 49 10.54 17.39 2.20
C ARG A 49 11.16 16.02 2.01
N LYS A 50 11.60 15.40 3.10
CA LYS A 50 12.10 14.04 3.10
C LYS A 50 10.96 13.07 2.76
N GLU A 51 11.23 12.17 1.84
CA GLU A 51 10.26 11.18 1.43
C GLU A 51 9.99 10.19 2.56
N THR A 52 8.72 10.02 2.90
CA THR A 52 8.31 9.02 3.89
C THR A 52 8.01 7.69 3.20
N PRO A 53 8.10 6.57 3.93
CA PRO A 53 7.68 5.27 3.38
C PRO A 53 6.25 5.25 2.83
N ALA A 54 5.35 6.05 3.41
CA ALA A 54 3.99 6.21 2.91
C ALA A 54 3.94 6.94 1.58
N ASP A 55 4.76 7.98 1.39
CA ASP A 55 4.86 8.71 0.13
C ASP A 55 5.33 7.77 -1.00
N ILE A 56 6.32 6.90 -0.74
CA ILE A 56 6.81 5.90 -1.69
C ILE A 56 5.67 4.97 -2.17
N VAL A 57 4.84 4.50 -1.24
CA VAL A 57 3.70 3.64 -1.59
C VAL A 57 2.67 4.38 -2.43
N ILE A 58 2.32 5.61 -2.03
CA ILE A 58 1.32 6.43 -2.74
C ILE A 58 1.81 6.81 -4.12
N ASP A 59 3.07 7.23 -4.27
CA ASP A 59 3.66 7.58 -5.56
C ASP A 59 3.73 6.36 -6.50
N PHE A 60 4.09 5.21 -5.96
CA PHE A 60 4.05 3.95 -6.71
C PHE A 60 2.64 3.63 -7.22
N LEU A 61 1.62 3.70 -6.36
CA LEU A 61 0.24 3.40 -6.71
C LEU A 61 -0.32 4.41 -7.72
N ASN A 62 -0.10 5.69 -7.50
CA ASN A 62 -0.55 6.74 -8.43
C ASN A 62 0.12 6.58 -9.80
N GLY A 63 1.42 6.32 -9.83
CA GLY A 63 2.15 6.04 -11.06
C GLY A 63 1.64 4.80 -11.79
N LEU A 64 1.22 3.77 -11.05
CA LEU A 64 0.60 2.56 -11.60
C LEU A 64 -0.78 2.88 -12.21
N PHE A 65 -1.64 3.60 -11.47
CA PHE A 65 -2.98 3.98 -11.94
C PHE A 65 -2.92 4.84 -13.19
N GLU A 66 -2.01 5.80 -13.22
CA GLU A 66 -1.81 6.68 -14.38
C GLU A 66 -1.35 5.88 -15.63
N ARG A 67 -0.32 5.04 -15.49
CA ARG A 67 0.21 4.24 -16.62
C ARG A 67 -0.79 3.22 -17.16
N MET A 68 -1.63 2.69 -16.29
CA MET A 68 -2.71 1.76 -16.67
C MET A 68 -4.00 2.49 -17.08
N ASN A 69 -4.02 3.84 -17.00
CA ASN A 69 -5.20 4.68 -17.28
C ASN A 69 -6.44 4.25 -16.46
N LEU A 70 -6.24 4.01 -15.16
CA LEU A 70 -7.27 3.59 -14.22
C LEU A 70 -7.80 4.78 -13.39
N ARG A 71 -9.09 4.83 -13.20
CA ARG A 71 -9.76 5.80 -12.32
C ARG A 71 -9.86 5.22 -10.91
N CYS A 72 -8.70 5.18 -10.25
CA CYS A 72 -8.53 4.72 -8.88
C CYS A 72 -7.82 5.79 -8.05
N TYR A 73 -8.06 5.78 -6.75
CA TYR A 73 -7.45 6.65 -5.75
C TYR A 73 -6.98 5.78 -4.59
N ALA A 74 -5.80 6.07 -4.09
CA ALA A 74 -5.25 5.42 -2.92
C ALA A 74 -5.27 6.40 -1.74
N ASP A 75 -5.85 5.98 -0.63
CA ASP A 75 -5.78 6.65 0.66
C ASP A 75 -4.91 5.84 1.60
N CYS A 76 -4.05 6.52 2.37
CA CYS A 76 -3.01 5.91 3.18
C CYS A 76 -3.09 6.38 4.62
N GLU A 77 -3.06 5.43 5.54
CA GLU A 77 -2.94 5.66 6.97
C GLU A 77 -1.70 4.93 7.52
N VAL A 78 -0.88 5.64 8.28
CA VAL A 78 0.29 5.04 8.93
C VAL A 78 -0.07 4.73 10.38
N LYS A 79 0.04 3.45 10.75
CA LYS A 79 -0.23 2.95 12.12
C LYS A 79 1.00 2.21 12.61
N ASP A 80 1.66 2.77 13.61
CA ASP A 80 2.89 2.23 14.18
C ASP A 80 3.94 1.91 13.09
N GLU A 81 4.21 0.63 12.83
CA GLU A 81 5.13 0.13 11.81
C GLU A 81 4.40 -0.45 10.58
N GLU A 82 3.14 -0.09 10.38
CA GLU A 82 2.32 -0.56 9.27
C GLU A 82 1.74 0.59 8.45
N ILE A 83 1.87 0.49 7.14
CA ILE A 83 1.22 1.36 6.17
C ILE A 83 -0.04 0.65 5.68
N VAL A 84 -1.21 1.22 6.00
CA VAL A 84 -2.50 0.69 5.58
C VAL A 84 -3.03 1.54 4.44
N VAL A 85 -3.25 0.92 3.28
CA VAL A 85 -3.75 1.61 2.09
C VAL A 85 -5.11 1.06 1.70
N ASN A 86 -6.04 1.96 1.42
CA ASN A 86 -7.33 1.59 0.84
C ASN A 86 -7.47 2.21 -0.56
N ILE A 87 -7.72 1.38 -1.55
CA ILE A 87 -7.91 1.77 -2.94
C ILE A 87 -9.40 1.84 -3.23
N THR A 88 -9.84 2.97 -3.79
CA THR A 88 -11.23 3.20 -4.21
C THR A 88 -11.27 3.67 -5.66
N GLY A 89 -12.38 3.46 -6.34
CA GLY A 89 -12.56 3.97 -7.71
C GLY A 89 -13.34 3.04 -8.63
N SER A 90 -13.78 3.57 -9.76
CA SER A 90 -14.61 2.82 -10.72
C SER A 90 -13.88 1.64 -11.36
N ASP A 91 -12.55 1.68 -11.39
CA ASP A 91 -11.71 0.66 -12.01
C ASP A 91 -11.00 -0.23 -10.97
N SER A 92 -11.44 -0.16 -9.69
CA SER A 92 -10.91 -0.97 -8.57
C SER A 92 -10.95 -2.48 -8.85
N GLY A 93 -11.91 -2.95 -9.66
CA GLY A 93 -11.97 -4.34 -10.09
C GLY A 93 -10.75 -4.82 -10.87
N VAL A 94 -10.08 -3.94 -11.63
CA VAL A 94 -8.84 -4.26 -12.34
C VAL A 94 -7.68 -4.45 -11.35
N ILE A 95 -7.64 -3.58 -10.33
CA ILE A 95 -6.63 -3.64 -9.25
C ILE A 95 -6.82 -4.88 -8.37
N ILE A 96 -8.06 -5.29 -8.13
CA ILE A 96 -8.35 -6.54 -7.42
C ILE A 96 -7.89 -7.74 -8.27
N GLY A 97 -8.25 -7.73 -9.56
CA GLY A 97 -7.95 -8.81 -10.48
C GLY A 97 -8.72 -10.10 -10.17
N TYR A 98 -8.29 -11.18 -10.80
CA TYR A 98 -8.89 -12.48 -10.58
C TYR A 98 -8.61 -12.97 -9.16
N ARG A 99 -9.65 -13.08 -8.34
CA ARG A 99 -9.57 -13.55 -6.94
C ARG A 99 -8.62 -12.78 -6.05
N GLY A 100 -8.30 -11.54 -6.37
CA GLY A 100 -7.38 -10.71 -5.58
C GLY A 100 -5.89 -10.94 -5.89
N GLU A 101 -5.55 -11.71 -6.91
CA GLU A 101 -4.15 -12.00 -7.28
C GLU A 101 -3.37 -10.74 -7.67
N VAL A 102 -4.02 -9.79 -8.39
CA VAL A 102 -3.40 -8.52 -8.75
C VAL A 102 -3.18 -7.66 -7.51
N LEU A 103 -4.17 -7.61 -6.62
CA LEU A 103 -4.07 -6.87 -5.36
C LEU A 103 -2.94 -7.39 -4.47
N ASP A 104 -2.79 -8.71 -4.38
CA ASP A 104 -1.70 -9.34 -3.62
C ASP A 104 -0.33 -9.06 -4.26
N ALA A 105 -0.24 -9.07 -5.59
CA ALA A 105 0.99 -8.72 -6.30
C ALA A 105 1.39 -7.25 -6.10
N ILE A 106 0.43 -6.32 -6.17
CA ILE A 106 0.66 -4.89 -5.92
C ILE A 106 1.13 -4.68 -4.48
N GLN A 107 0.49 -5.32 -3.50
CA GLN A 107 0.91 -5.24 -2.11
C GLN A 107 2.35 -5.74 -1.91
N TYR A 108 2.70 -6.84 -2.57
CA TYR A 108 4.05 -7.40 -2.49
C TYR A 108 5.10 -6.47 -3.10
N LEU A 109 4.81 -5.84 -4.25
CA LEU A 109 5.70 -4.85 -4.85
C LEU A 109 5.87 -3.61 -3.97
N ALA A 110 4.79 -3.08 -3.41
CA ALA A 110 4.84 -1.95 -2.48
C ALA A 110 5.66 -2.27 -1.23
N LEU A 111 5.51 -3.50 -0.68
CA LEU A 111 6.31 -3.97 0.45
C LEU A 111 7.81 -4.00 0.13
N ILE A 112 8.19 -4.48 -1.06
CA ILE A 112 9.60 -4.50 -1.50
C ILE A 112 10.13 -3.07 -1.60
N LEU A 113 9.43 -2.18 -2.30
CA LEU A 113 9.86 -0.80 -2.54
C LEU A 113 10.12 -0.04 -1.23
N VAL A 114 9.23 -0.18 -0.25
CA VAL A 114 9.39 0.49 1.06
C VAL A 114 10.59 -0.05 1.82
N ASN A 115 10.85 -1.36 1.75
CA ASN A 115 11.89 -2.01 2.55
C ASN A 115 13.26 -2.08 1.84
N GLU A 116 13.35 -1.72 0.55
CA GLU A 116 14.62 -1.65 -0.19
C GLU A 116 15.53 -0.53 0.37
N SER A 117 14.96 0.54 0.87
CA SER A 117 15.69 1.72 1.36
C SER A 117 16.41 1.55 2.69
N GLY A 118 16.47 0.34 3.27
CA GLY A 118 17.28 0.02 4.46
C GLY A 118 16.77 0.56 5.78
N HIS A 119 15.50 0.90 5.88
CA HIS A 119 14.81 1.29 7.12
C HIS A 119 14.44 0.06 7.95
N ASN A 120 13.95 0.26 9.17
CA ASN A 120 13.29 -0.80 9.93
C ASN A 120 12.19 -1.41 9.08
N PHE A 121 11.98 -2.74 9.18
CA PHE A 121 10.97 -3.45 8.40
C PHE A 121 9.58 -2.86 8.62
N ILE A 122 9.00 -2.31 7.56
CA ILE A 122 7.66 -1.70 7.57
C ILE A 122 6.70 -2.65 6.86
N ARG A 123 5.57 -2.92 7.50
CA ARG A 123 4.49 -3.70 6.90
C ARG A 123 3.66 -2.82 5.96
N VAL A 124 3.21 -3.41 4.87
CA VAL A 124 2.29 -2.75 3.94
C VAL A 124 1.06 -3.63 3.77
N SER A 125 -0.10 -3.06 4.04
CA SER A 125 -1.40 -3.71 3.86
C SER A 125 -2.22 -2.91 2.84
N ILE A 126 -2.61 -3.54 1.75
CA ILE A 126 -3.40 -2.89 0.70
C ILE A 126 -4.73 -3.60 0.55
N ASN A 127 -5.83 -2.85 0.65
CA ASN A 127 -7.17 -3.32 0.37
C ASN A 127 -7.82 -2.47 -0.73
N ALA A 128 -8.83 -2.99 -1.39
CA ALA A 128 -9.59 -2.28 -2.40
C ALA A 128 -11.08 -2.55 -2.18
N GLU A 129 -11.87 -1.48 -1.93
CA GLU A 129 -13.33 -1.57 -1.73
C GLU A 129 -13.77 -2.64 -0.72
N ASN A 130 -12.97 -2.89 0.32
CA ASN A 130 -13.17 -3.96 1.30
C ASN A 130 -13.28 -5.36 0.63
N TYR A 131 -12.49 -5.58 -0.43
CA TYR A 131 -12.52 -6.83 -1.18
C TYR A 131 -12.18 -8.04 -0.31
N ARG A 132 -11.17 -7.91 0.57
CA ARG A 132 -10.69 -9.05 1.36
C ARG A 132 -11.78 -9.61 2.27
N GLU A 133 -12.53 -8.75 2.93
CA GLU A 133 -13.67 -9.10 3.80
C GLU A 133 -14.80 -9.73 2.98
N LYS A 134 -15.20 -9.08 1.90
CA LYS A 134 -16.24 -9.60 0.98
C LYS A 134 -15.84 -10.94 0.35
N ARG A 135 -14.55 -11.15 0.10
CA ARG A 135 -14.05 -12.40 -0.44
C ARG A 135 -14.16 -13.54 0.57
N ILE A 136 -13.83 -13.29 1.84
CA ILE A 136 -14.00 -14.25 2.94
C ILE A 136 -15.48 -14.67 3.05
N GLU A 137 -16.39 -13.74 3.13
CA GLU A 137 -17.84 -14.02 3.18
C GLU A 137 -18.32 -14.86 1.99
N THR A 138 -17.81 -14.54 0.79
CA THR A 138 -18.13 -15.30 -0.42
C THR A 138 -17.62 -16.73 -0.35
N LEU A 139 -16.42 -16.94 0.17
CA LEU A 139 -15.83 -18.28 0.34
C LEU A 139 -16.56 -19.10 1.39
N GLU A 140 -16.95 -18.50 2.51
CA GLU A 140 -17.75 -19.14 3.56
C GLU A 140 -19.14 -19.57 3.03
N SER A 141 -19.78 -18.68 2.30
CA SER A 141 -21.07 -18.98 1.64
C SER A 141 -20.93 -20.11 0.63
N LEU A 142 -19.87 -20.10 -0.19
CA LEU A 142 -19.55 -21.14 -1.14
C LEU A 142 -19.34 -22.49 -0.43
N ALA A 143 -18.53 -22.51 0.63
CA ALA A 143 -18.23 -23.69 1.43
C ALA A 143 -19.52 -24.34 1.94
N ASN A 144 -20.38 -23.58 2.60
CA ASN A 144 -21.65 -24.08 3.16
C ASN A 144 -22.57 -24.61 2.07
N ARG A 145 -22.69 -23.91 0.94
CA ARG A 145 -23.52 -24.36 -0.21
C ARG A 145 -23.02 -25.68 -0.79
N LEU A 146 -21.70 -25.84 -0.96
CA LEU A 146 -21.11 -27.04 -1.52
C LEU A 146 -21.13 -28.22 -0.54
N ALA A 147 -20.96 -27.98 0.75
CA ALA A 147 -21.14 -29.00 1.79
C ALA A 147 -22.54 -29.56 1.78
N TYR A 148 -23.56 -28.70 1.70
CA TYR A 148 -24.94 -29.15 1.57
C TYR A 148 -25.21 -29.94 0.27
N LYS A 149 -24.60 -29.51 -0.85
CA LYS A 149 -24.67 -30.23 -2.14
C LYS A 149 -24.05 -31.63 -2.02
N ALA A 150 -22.85 -31.73 -1.43
CA ALA A 150 -22.16 -33.01 -1.19
C ALA A 150 -23.03 -33.97 -0.35
N TYR A 151 -23.59 -33.44 0.76
CA TYR A 151 -24.50 -34.19 1.62
C TYR A 151 -25.71 -34.74 0.85
N ARG A 152 -26.39 -33.88 0.07
CA ARG A 152 -27.57 -34.28 -0.70
C ARG A 152 -27.30 -35.32 -1.79
N THR A 153 -26.13 -35.22 -2.43
CA THR A 153 -25.79 -36.07 -3.57
C THR A 153 -24.99 -37.31 -3.17
N GLY A 154 -24.46 -37.36 -1.96
CA GLY A 154 -23.55 -38.42 -1.50
C GLY A 154 -22.25 -38.48 -2.29
N ARG A 155 -21.87 -37.39 -3.00
CA ARG A 155 -20.72 -37.36 -3.89
C ARG A 155 -19.72 -36.31 -3.41
N LYS A 156 -18.42 -36.63 -3.57
CA LYS A 156 -17.33 -35.68 -3.37
C LYS A 156 -17.48 -34.47 -4.33
N VAL A 157 -17.22 -33.27 -3.84
CA VAL A 157 -17.20 -32.04 -4.62
C VAL A 157 -15.79 -31.49 -4.59
N GLU A 158 -15.17 -31.37 -5.75
CA GLU A 158 -13.89 -30.74 -5.91
C GLU A 158 -14.07 -29.25 -6.15
N LEU A 159 -13.26 -28.46 -5.43
CA LEU A 159 -13.14 -27.01 -5.60
C LEU A 159 -11.99 -26.71 -6.56
N GLU A 160 -12.09 -25.59 -7.22
CA GLU A 160 -10.99 -25.06 -8.02
C GLU A 160 -9.74 -24.80 -7.14
N PRO A 161 -8.54 -24.86 -7.70
CA PRO A 161 -7.31 -24.49 -6.99
C PRO A 161 -7.42 -23.11 -6.36
N MET A 162 -6.98 -23.00 -5.10
CA MET A 162 -7.01 -21.78 -4.29
C MET A 162 -5.70 -21.60 -3.57
N ASN A 163 -5.40 -20.36 -3.21
CA ASN A 163 -4.24 -20.06 -2.38
C ASN A 163 -4.40 -20.65 -0.96
N PRO A 164 -3.32 -20.80 -0.17
CA PRO A 164 -3.38 -21.40 1.15
C PRO A 164 -4.31 -20.68 2.14
N PHE A 165 -4.44 -19.37 2.01
CA PHE A 165 -5.33 -18.57 2.86
C PHE A 165 -6.80 -18.89 2.55
N GLU A 166 -7.20 -18.88 1.29
CA GLU A 166 -8.57 -19.21 0.87
C GLU A 166 -8.98 -20.63 1.27
N ARG A 167 -8.06 -21.59 1.12
CA ARG A 167 -8.29 -22.98 1.58
C ARG A 167 -8.52 -23.04 3.08
N ARG A 168 -7.79 -22.24 3.88
CA ARG A 168 -7.98 -22.14 5.33
C ARG A 168 -9.36 -21.59 5.67
N VAL A 169 -9.83 -20.55 4.96
CA VAL A 169 -11.17 -19.99 5.16
C VAL A 169 -12.25 -21.08 4.95
N ILE A 170 -12.18 -21.81 3.83
CA ILE A 170 -13.12 -22.89 3.55
C ILE A 170 -13.08 -24.00 4.61
N HIS A 171 -11.87 -24.40 5.00
CA HIS A 171 -11.68 -25.41 6.04
C HIS A 171 -12.29 -24.97 7.37
N SER A 172 -12.02 -23.73 7.78
CA SER A 172 -12.56 -23.17 9.03
C SER A 172 -14.08 -23.06 9.01
N ALA A 173 -14.67 -22.64 7.88
CA ALA A 173 -16.11 -22.54 7.72
C ALA A 173 -16.81 -23.90 7.85
N LEU A 174 -16.13 -25.00 7.52
CA LEU A 174 -16.68 -26.34 7.55
C LEU A 174 -16.26 -27.17 8.77
N GLN A 175 -15.40 -26.66 9.64
CA GLN A 175 -14.87 -27.38 10.80
C GLN A 175 -15.96 -27.99 11.70
N ASN A 176 -17.08 -27.29 11.87
CA ASN A 176 -18.23 -27.73 12.67
C ASN A 176 -19.45 -28.07 11.79
N SER A 177 -19.25 -28.32 10.50
CA SER A 177 -20.34 -28.63 9.58
C SER A 177 -20.88 -30.03 9.84
N LYS A 178 -22.20 -30.14 9.85
CA LYS A 178 -22.94 -31.42 9.93
C LYS A 178 -23.07 -32.14 8.58
N TYR A 179 -22.67 -31.48 7.49
CA TYR A 179 -22.97 -31.91 6.14
C TYR A 179 -21.75 -32.52 5.42
N ALA A 180 -20.56 -32.02 5.64
CA ALA A 180 -19.36 -32.48 4.97
C ALA A 180 -18.12 -32.16 5.77
N THR A 181 -17.03 -32.87 5.49
CA THR A 181 -15.67 -32.58 5.93
C THR A 181 -14.83 -32.16 4.74
N THR A 182 -13.73 -31.46 4.98
CA THR A 182 -12.72 -31.08 3.98
C THR A 182 -11.47 -31.92 4.14
N GLU A 183 -10.86 -32.31 3.04
CA GLU A 183 -9.57 -33.00 2.93
C GLU A 183 -8.53 -32.08 2.28
#